data_e624914bfbb9b2c596db6e334e96b5f6
#
_entry.id   e624914bfbb9b2c596db6e334e96b5f6
#
_cell.length_a   1.000
_cell.length_b   1.000
_cell.length_c   1.000
_cell.angle_alpha   90.00
_cell.angle_beta   90.00
_cell.angle_gamma   90.00
#
_symmetry.space_group_name_H-M   'P 1'
#
loop_
_entity.id
_entity.type
_entity.pdbx_description
1 polymer ?
#
loop_
_entity_poly.entity_id
_entity_poly.type
_entity_poly.pdbx_seq_one_letter_code
_entity_poly.pdbx_strand_id
1 'polypeptide(L)'
;CVIITAGFSEIDGAGADLQEELVQIARRAGMRLIGPNCLGLLNTHARLLLNSSPAMTVTPFHTGAIAHLSQSGALMATTYNRGVEDQARFSTAVSLGNQADLELCDFIEYLAGDSHTRVITLYVEGFKDPQRFVKAVRRCRSAGKPVLMVKAGTTEVGARVTRSHTASLASTQRVLEAVCREEGVLLLDDMRGMMQSAEVFARFGVPAGDGICVISGSGGAGALCADRLAERGLRLASFSADTREKLETLFEPSQLGNPLDMGALREKSFTHVGDGGFAIAAADPDVS
;
A
#
# COMPACT_ATOMS: atom_id res chain seq x y z
N CYS A 1 -8.20 3.33 -24.36
CA CYS A 1 -9.63 3.56 -24.14
C CYS A 1 -10.04 3.04 -22.76
N VAL A 2 -10.92 3.75 -22.06
CA VAL A 2 -11.52 3.31 -20.79
C VAL A 2 -12.99 2.99 -21.07
N ILE A 3 -13.41 1.76 -20.71
CA ILE A 3 -14.78 1.29 -20.95
C ILE A 3 -15.47 1.05 -19.61
N ILE A 4 -16.36 1.98 -19.29
CA ILE A 4 -17.08 1.99 -18.00
C ILE A 4 -18.25 1.02 -18.02
N THR A 5 -18.90 0.85 -19.17
CA THR A 5 -20.10 0.03 -19.36
C THR A 5 -19.91 -1.40 -18.87
N ALA A 6 -20.91 -1.91 -18.13
CA ALA A 6 -21.06 -3.31 -17.77
C ALA A 6 -21.91 -4.07 -18.82
N GLY A 7 -22.05 -5.38 -18.67
CA GLY A 7 -22.81 -6.24 -19.58
C GLY A 7 -21.92 -7.13 -20.45
N PHE A 8 -20.71 -7.41 -19.98
CA PHE A 8 -19.71 -8.24 -20.65
C PHE A 8 -19.48 -9.55 -19.89
N SER A 9 -18.24 -10.01 -19.74
CA SER A 9 -17.93 -11.32 -19.15
C SER A 9 -18.32 -11.50 -17.67
N GLU A 10 -18.74 -10.44 -16.98
CA GLU A 10 -19.27 -10.51 -15.62
C GLU A 10 -20.75 -10.95 -15.58
N ILE A 11 -21.42 -11.04 -16.71
CA ILE A 11 -22.78 -11.57 -16.81
C ILE A 11 -22.80 -12.88 -17.60
N ASP A 12 -23.80 -13.71 -17.33
CA ASP A 12 -24.00 -14.96 -18.06
C ASP A 12 -24.45 -14.72 -19.50
N GLY A 13 -24.21 -15.72 -20.37
CA GLY A 13 -24.66 -15.72 -21.77
C GLY A 13 -23.64 -15.07 -22.73
N ALA A 14 -24.11 -14.20 -23.64
CA ALA A 14 -23.30 -13.65 -24.72
C ALA A 14 -22.28 -12.56 -24.28
N GLY A 15 -22.20 -12.23 -22.99
CA GLY A 15 -21.34 -11.17 -22.50
C GLY A 15 -19.84 -11.44 -22.71
N ALA A 16 -19.42 -12.68 -22.58
CA ALA A 16 -18.02 -13.07 -22.82
C ALA A 16 -17.64 -12.93 -24.30
N ASP A 17 -18.54 -13.33 -25.23
CA ASP A 17 -18.30 -13.21 -26.67
C ASP A 17 -18.21 -11.75 -27.11
N LEU A 18 -19.11 -10.89 -26.55
CA LEU A 18 -19.07 -9.46 -26.79
C LEU A 18 -17.77 -8.82 -26.28
N GLN A 19 -17.26 -9.28 -25.13
CA GLN A 19 -15.97 -8.79 -24.60
C GLN A 19 -14.83 -9.19 -25.51
N GLU A 20 -14.81 -10.41 -26.03
CA GLU A 20 -13.77 -10.86 -26.94
C GLU A 20 -13.82 -10.09 -28.27
N GLU A 21 -14.99 -9.89 -28.84
CA GLU A 21 -15.18 -9.06 -30.05
C GLU A 21 -14.65 -7.65 -29.82
N LEU A 22 -14.99 -7.03 -28.69
CA LEU A 22 -14.51 -5.70 -28.30
C LEU A 22 -12.98 -5.63 -28.26
N VAL A 23 -12.32 -6.61 -27.64
CA VAL A 23 -10.84 -6.69 -27.58
C VAL A 23 -10.24 -6.85 -28.98
N GLN A 24 -10.86 -7.68 -29.84
CA GLN A 24 -10.38 -7.86 -31.21
C GLN A 24 -10.50 -6.59 -32.04
N ILE A 25 -11.60 -5.82 -31.91
CA ILE A 25 -11.77 -4.54 -32.57
C ILE A 25 -10.68 -3.56 -32.13
N ALA A 26 -10.47 -3.43 -30.81
CA ALA A 26 -9.46 -2.54 -30.25
C ALA A 26 -8.06 -2.89 -30.73
N ARG A 27 -7.68 -4.17 -30.70
CA ARG A 27 -6.38 -4.66 -31.17
C ARG A 27 -6.14 -4.35 -32.65
N ARG A 28 -7.16 -4.55 -33.51
CA ARG A 28 -7.07 -4.18 -34.93
C ARG A 28 -6.85 -2.70 -35.15
N ALA A 29 -7.38 -1.87 -34.24
CA ALA A 29 -7.22 -0.42 -34.28
C ALA A 29 -5.94 0.07 -33.55
N GLY A 30 -5.09 -0.82 -33.05
CA GLY A 30 -3.91 -0.46 -32.25
C GLY A 30 -4.24 0.19 -30.91
N MET A 31 -5.44 -0.05 -30.38
CA MET A 31 -5.96 0.57 -29.16
C MET A 31 -5.86 -0.39 -27.97
N ARG A 32 -5.41 0.10 -26.82
CA ARG A 32 -5.44 -0.65 -25.56
C ARG A 32 -6.71 -0.30 -24.76
N LEU A 33 -7.21 -1.27 -23.98
CA LEU A 33 -8.45 -1.12 -23.23
C LEU A 33 -8.22 -1.27 -21.73
N ILE A 34 -8.90 -0.43 -20.94
CA ILE A 34 -9.07 -0.55 -19.48
C ILE A 34 -10.54 -0.87 -19.22
N GLY A 35 -10.82 -1.87 -18.40
CA GLY A 35 -12.17 -2.40 -18.21
C GLY A 35 -12.46 -3.59 -19.14
N PRO A 36 -13.68 -3.77 -19.63
CA PRO A 36 -14.92 -3.04 -19.30
C PRO A 36 -15.36 -3.20 -17.82
N ASN A 37 -16.55 -2.71 -17.49
CA ASN A 37 -17.11 -2.82 -16.14
C ASN A 37 -16.15 -2.20 -15.09
N CYS A 38 -15.66 -0.99 -15.34
CA CYS A 38 -14.76 -0.26 -14.44
C CYS A 38 -15.28 1.13 -14.12
N LEU A 39 -14.80 1.75 -13.07
CA LEU A 39 -15.09 3.15 -12.76
C LEU A 39 -14.09 4.14 -13.38
N GLY A 40 -13.09 3.63 -14.09
CA GLY A 40 -12.09 4.45 -14.73
C GLY A 40 -10.81 4.59 -13.92
N LEU A 41 -10.10 5.70 -14.12
CA LEU A 41 -8.82 5.97 -13.48
C LEU A 41 -8.62 7.46 -13.21
N LEU A 42 -7.68 7.74 -12.32
CA LEU A 42 -7.08 9.06 -12.17
C LEU A 42 -5.54 8.95 -12.15
N ASN A 43 -4.89 10.03 -12.60
CA ASN A 43 -3.47 10.27 -12.40
C ASN A 43 -3.28 11.74 -11.99
N THR A 44 -2.78 11.94 -10.77
CA THR A 44 -2.71 13.28 -10.17
C THR A 44 -1.61 14.14 -10.79
N HIS A 45 -0.49 13.54 -11.18
CA HIS A 45 0.63 14.23 -11.81
C HIS A 45 0.30 14.67 -13.26
N ALA A 46 -0.41 13.82 -14.00
CA ALA A 46 -0.90 14.15 -15.34
C ALA A 46 -2.17 15.02 -15.30
N ARG A 47 -2.74 15.28 -14.13
CA ARG A 47 -4.04 15.94 -13.94
C ARG A 47 -5.15 15.29 -14.76
N LEU A 48 -5.07 13.97 -14.88
CA LEU A 48 -6.02 13.16 -15.65
C LEU A 48 -7.06 12.59 -14.71
N LEU A 49 -8.34 12.85 -15.02
CA LEU A 49 -9.48 12.24 -14.34
C LEU A 49 -10.43 11.67 -15.38
N LEU A 50 -10.36 10.36 -15.60
CA LEU A 50 -11.28 9.59 -16.44
C LEU A 50 -12.07 8.66 -15.52
N ASN A 51 -13.09 9.19 -14.87
CA ASN A 51 -13.81 8.48 -13.82
C ASN A 51 -15.30 8.77 -13.86
N SER A 52 -16.12 7.75 -13.66
CA SER A 52 -17.58 7.83 -13.64
C SER A 52 -18.17 7.88 -12.22
N SER A 53 -17.36 7.71 -11.18
CA SER A 53 -17.87 7.73 -9.81
C SER A 53 -18.03 9.16 -9.30
N PRO A 54 -19.23 9.57 -8.87
CA PRO A 54 -19.42 10.88 -8.24
C PRO A 54 -18.64 11.01 -6.93
N ALA A 55 -18.24 9.90 -6.33
CA ALA A 55 -17.44 9.89 -5.12
C ALA A 55 -16.00 10.40 -5.33
N MET A 56 -15.48 10.42 -6.56
CA MET A 56 -14.11 10.85 -6.86
C MET A 56 -14.04 12.30 -7.35
N THR A 57 -14.92 13.16 -6.88
CA THR A 57 -14.95 14.59 -7.24
C THR A 57 -14.14 15.47 -6.29
N VAL A 58 -13.24 14.88 -5.49
CA VAL A 58 -12.45 15.61 -4.51
C VAL A 58 -11.50 16.58 -5.19
N THR A 59 -11.71 17.86 -5.01
CA THR A 59 -10.84 18.94 -5.44
C THR A 59 -10.36 19.72 -4.21
N PRO A 60 -9.10 20.22 -4.16
CA PRO A 60 -8.10 20.13 -5.21
C PRO A 60 -7.39 18.77 -5.29
N PHE A 61 -6.94 18.38 -6.48
CA PHE A 61 -6.07 17.22 -6.65
C PHE A 61 -4.70 17.51 -6.08
N HIS A 62 -4.35 16.80 -5.03
CA HIS A 62 -3.01 16.81 -4.49
C HIS A 62 -2.20 15.67 -5.12
N THR A 63 -1.06 15.98 -5.70
CA THR A 63 -0.12 14.98 -6.20
C THR A 63 0.45 14.18 -5.03
N GLY A 64 0.72 12.91 -5.27
CA GLY A 64 1.27 12.02 -4.26
C GLY A 64 2.07 10.86 -4.83
N ALA A 65 2.36 9.87 -4.00
CA ALA A 65 3.27 8.78 -4.33
C ALA A 65 2.65 7.39 -4.17
N ILE A 66 1.37 7.29 -3.83
CA ILE A 66 0.67 6.02 -3.65
C ILE A 66 -0.10 5.69 -4.94
N ALA A 67 0.20 4.56 -5.57
CA ALA A 67 -0.65 4.01 -6.61
C ALA A 67 -1.65 3.02 -6.00
N HIS A 68 -2.93 3.11 -6.39
CA HIS A 68 -3.98 2.19 -5.96
C HIS A 68 -4.62 1.49 -7.16
N LEU A 69 -4.48 0.17 -7.23
CA LEU A 69 -5.08 -0.68 -8.24
C LEU A 69 -6.18 -1.55 -7.60
N SER A 70 -7.37 -1.50 -8.13
CA SER A 70 -8.51 -2.24 -7.58
C SER A 70 -9.31 -2.98 -8.65
N GLN A 71 -9.59 -4.25 -8.41
CA GLN A 71 -10.51 -5.03 -9.24
C GLN A 71 -11.97 -4.66 -8.96
N SER A 72 -12.25 -4.04 -7.81
CA SER A 72 -13.56 -3.47 -7.49
C SER A 72 -13.59 -1.95 -7.70
N GLY A 73 -14.47 -1.49 -8.59
CA GLY A 73 -14.64 -0.07 -8.83
C GLY A 73 -15.12 0.69 -7.60
N ALA A 74 -16.12 0.17 -6.91
CA ALA A 74 -16.65 0.79 -5.69
C ALA A 74 -15.60 0.91 -4.59
N LEU A 75 -14.80 -0.16 -4.36
CA LEU A 75 -13.71 -0.12 -3.39
C LEU A 75 -12.58 0.84 -3.83
N MET A 76 -12.28 0.95 -5.12
CA MET A 76 -11.32 1.95 -5.60
C MET A 76 -11.77 3.35 -5.21
N ALA A 77 -13.02 3.71 -5.50
CA ALA A 77 -13.55 5.03 -5.22
C ALA A 77 -13.62 5.34 -3.71
N THR A 78 -14.12 4.39 -2.90
CA THR A 78 -14.22 4.56 -1.45
C THR A 78 -12.85 4.61 -0.78
N THR A 79 -11.89 3.80 -1.21
CA THR A 79 -10.51 3.80 -0.70
C THR A 79 -9.80 5.12 -1.05
N TYR A 80 -9.96 5.60 -2.28
CA TYR A 80 -9.40 6.89 -2.68
C TYR A 80 -9.94 8.02 -1.81
N ASN A 81 -11.28 8.13 -1.68
CA ASN A 81 -11.87 9.20 -0.89
C ASN A 81 -11.44 9.14 0.58
N ARG A 82 -11.55 7.97 1.19
CA ARG A 82 -11.14 7.79 2.58
C ARG A 82 -9.67 8.10 2.77
N GLY A 83 -8.81 7.63 1.86
CA GLY A 83 -7.40 7.95 1.89
C GLY A 83 -7.13 9.45 1.82
N VAL A 84 -7.82 10.17 0.93
CA VAL A 84 -7.68 11.63 0.83
C VAL A 84 -8.15 12.34 2.11
N GLU A 85 -9.25 11.92 2.73
CA GLU A 85 -9.70 12.41 4.03
C GLU A 85 -8.65 12.18 5.12
N ASP A 86 -8.04 11.00 5.15
CA ASP A 86 -6.97 10.62 6.08
C ASP A 86 -5.58 11.17 5.65
N GLN A 87 -5.52 12.12 4.72
CA GLN A 87 -4.31 12.81 4.21
C GLN A 87 -3.40 11.99 3.31
N ALA A 88 -3.78 10.79 2.87
CA ALA A 88 -3.04 10.04 1.86
C ALA A 88 -2.97 10.80 0.53
N ARG A 89 -1.83 10.69 -0.16
CA ARG A 89 -1.58 11.35 -1.43
C ARG A 89 -1.31 10.33 -2.53
N PHE A 90 -2.20 10.28 -3.49
CA PHE A 90 -2.14 9.32 -4.59
C PHE A 90 -1.36 9.87 -5.79
N SER A 91 -0.55 9.03 -6.43
CA SER A 91 -0.03 9.27 -7.78
C SER A 91 -1.06 8.88 -8.83
N THR A 92 -1.66 7.71 -8.64
CA THR A 92 -2.71 7.19 -9.53
C THR A 92 -3.67 6.27 -8.76
N ALA A 93 -4.91 6.17 -9.24
CA ALA A 93 -5.83 5.13 -8.83
C ALA A 93 -6.55 4.57 -10.07
N VAL A 94 -6.68 3.25 -10.16
CA VAL A 94 -7.24 2.56 -11.31
C VAL A 94 -8.25 1.53 -10.87
N SER A 95 -9.46 1.63 -11.46
CA SER A 95 -10.46 0.57 -11.45
C SER A 95 -10.22 -0.34 -12.64
N LEU A 96 -9.84 -1.60 -12.38
CA LEU A 96 -9.44 -2.55 -13.43
C LEU A 96 -10.62 -3.16 -14.18
N GLY A 97 -11.78 -3.30 -13.50
CA GLY A 97 -12.96 -3.96 -14.07
C GLY A 97 -12.68 -5.41 -14.49
N ASN A 98 -13.22 -5.82 -15.62
CA ASN A 98 -13.06 -7.19 -16.15
C ASN A 98 -11.65 -7.49 -16.67
N GLN A 99 -10.81 -6.46 -16.84
CA GLN A 99 -9.42 -6.63 -17.30
C GLN A 99 -9.34 -7.35 -18.67
N ALA A 100 -10.18 -6.96 -19.62
CA ALA A 100 -10.30 -7.66 -20.89
C ALA A 100 -9.01 -7.60 -21.74
N ASP A 101 -8.28 -6.47 -21.70
CA ASP A 101 -7.00 -6.27 -22.39
C ASP A 101 -5.88 -5.96 -21.41
N LEU A 102 -5.89 -4.75 -20.81
CA LEU A 102 -4.95 -4.41 -19.74
C LEU A 102 -5.42 -5.01 -18.43
N GLU A 103 -4.53 -5.76 -17.78
CA GLU A 103 -4.81 -6.44 -16.52
C GLU A 103 -3.89 -5.95 -15.39
N LEU A 104 -4.09 -6.43 -14.19
CA LEU A 104 -3.37 -6.04 -12.98
C LEU A 104 -1.85 -5.97 -13.19
N CYS A 105 -1.26 -6.99 -13.84
CA CYS A 105 0.19 -7.05 -14.02
C CYS A 105 0.71 -5.98 -14.97
N ASP A 106 -0.06 -5.57 -15.98
CA ASP A 106 0.35 -4.47 -16.88
C ASP A 106 0.56 -3.17 -16.10
N PHE A 107 -0.35 -2.88 -15.18
CA PHE A 107 -0.25 -1.69 -14.33
C PHE A 107 0.88 -1.81 -13.30
N ILE A 108 1.07 -2.97 -12.66
CA ILE A 108 2.18 -3.17 -11.72
C ILE A 108 3.53 -2.98 -12.44
N GLU A 109 3.68 -3.56 -13.64
CA GLU A 109 4.90 -3.44 -14.45
C GLU A 109 5.16 -1.98 -14.87
N TYR A 110 4.11 -1.24 -15.25
CA TYR A 110 4.21 0.19 -15.55
C TYR A 110 4.63 0.99 -14.32
N LEU A 111 3.97 0.78 -13.18
CA LEU A 111 4.22 1.49 -11.94
C LEU A 111 5.59 1.18 -11.32
N ALA A 112 6.15 0.01 -11.58
CA ALA A 112 7.52 -0.30 -11.19
C ALA A 112 8.54 0.69 -11.78
N GLY A 113 8.29 1.21 -12.99
CA GLY A 113 9.13 2.22 -13.66
C GLY A 113 8.69 3.67 -13.45
N ASP A 114 7.51 3.93 -12.89
CA ASP A 114 6.98 5.28 -12.72
C ASP A 114 7.70 6.04 -11.59
N SER A 115 8.36 7.15 -11.91
CA SER A 115 9.11 7.96 -10.95
C SER A 115 8.24 8.68 -9.92
N HIS A 116 6.96 8.84 -10.19
CA HIS A 116 6.02 9.50 -9.28
C HIS A 116 5.43 8.55 -8.24
N THR A 117 5.52 7.24 -8.47
CA THR A 117 4.98 6.22 -7.56
C THR A 117 6.08 5.64 -6.68
N ARG A 118 5.88 5.65 -5.37
CA ARG A 118 6.78 5.05 -4.37
C ARG A 118 6.22 3.79 -3.74
N VAL A 119 4.89 3.65 -3.69
CA VAL A 119 4.17 2.53 -3.06
C VAL A 119 3.02 2.11 -3.95
N ILE A 120 2.79 0.82 -4.06
CA ILE A 120 1.68 0.25 -4.83
C ILE A 120 0.75 -0.51 -3.89
N THR A 121 -0.53 -0.15 -3.90
CA THR A 121 -1.58 -0.82 -3.12
C THR A 121 -2.54 -1.54 -4.05
N LEU A 122 -2.91 -2.76 -3.69
CA LEU A 122 -3.71 -3.66 -4.51
C LEU A 122 -4.95 -4.14 -3.74
N TYR A 123 -6.11 -4.03 -4.36
CA TYR A 123 -7.27 -4.84 -3.99
C TYR A 123 -7.50 -5.91 -5.06
N VAL A 124 -7.39 -7.18 -4.67
CA VAL A 124 -7.37 -8.30 -5.60
C VAL A 124 -8.44 -9.34 -5.24
N GLU A 125 -9.23 -9.72 -6.23
CA GLU A 125 -10.21 -10.82 -6.14
C GLU A 125 -9.64 -12.11 -6.76
N GLY A 126 -8.80 -11.98 -7.80
CA GLY A 126 -8.12 -13.10 -8.44
C GLY A 126 -7.01 -12.67 -9.37
N PHE A 127 -6.23 -13.64 -9.82
CA PHE A 127 -5.12 -13.42 -10.74
C PHE A 127 -5.40 -14.14 -12.07
N LYS A 128 -5.21 -13.44 -13.19
CA LYS A 128 -5.27 -14.04 -14.54
C LYS A 128 -4.00 -14.85 -14.82
N ASP A 129 -2.86 -14.28 -14.49
CA ASP A 129 -1.54 -14.93 -14.62
C ASP A 129 -0.74 -14.77 -13.31
N PRO A 130 -0.82 -15.76 -12.39
CA PRO A 130 -0.08 -15.74 -11.14
C PRO A 130 1.44 -15.69 -11.32
N GLN A 131 1.96 -16.29 -12.39
CA GLN A 131 3.41 -16.28 -12.64
C GLN A 131 3.88 -14.90 -13.10
N ARG A 132 3.08 -14.22 -13.91
CA ARG A 132 3.35 -12.84 -14.32
C ARG A 132 3.27 -11.89 -13.11
N PHE A 133 2.31 -12.11 -12.21
CA PHE A 133 2.22 -11.35 -10.95
C PHE A 133 3.52 -11.43 -10.15
N VAL A 134 4.06 -12.63 -9.94
CA VAL A 134 5.35 -12.82 -9.26
C VAL A 134 6.47 -12.02 -9.94
N LYS A 135 6.57 -12.07 -11.27
CA LYS A 135 7.57 -11.28 -12.02
C LYS A 135 7.38 -9.77 -11.87
N ALA A 136 6.13 -9.32 -11.89
CA ALA A 136 5.79 -7.90 -11.76
C ALA A 136 6.15 -7.36 -10.37
N VAL A 137 5.83 -8.08 -9.29
CA VAL A 137 6.18 -7.66 -7.93
C VAL A 137 7.68 -7.71 -7.66
N ARG A 138 8.42 -8.65 -8.24
CA ARG A 138 9.89 -8.67 -8.23
C ARG A 138 10.49 -7.41 -8.84
N ARG A 139 9.93 -6.91 -9.94
CA ARG A 139 10.35 -5.65 -10.54
C ARG A 139 10.12 -4.47 -9.59
N CYS A 140 8.97 -4.42 -8.92
CA CYS A 140 8.68 -3.40 -7.92
C CYS A 140 9.69 -3.45 -6.76
N ARG A 141 9.96 -4.65 -6.23
CA ARG A 141 10.97 -4.86 -5.19
C ARG A 141 12.36 -4.40 -5.62
N SER A 142 12.78 -4.74 -6.85
CA SER A 142 14.07 -4.29 -7.40
C SER A 142 14.14 -2.78 -7.60
N ALA A 143 12.99 -2.11 -7.77
CA ALA A 143 12.87 -0.66 -7.84
C ALA A 143 12.71 0.01 -6.46
N GLY A 144 12.79 -0.75 -5.36
CA GLY A 144 12.59 -0.26 -3.99
C GLY A 144 11.15 0.18 -3.68
N LYS A 145 10.16 -0.35 -4.42
CA LYS A 145 8.74 0.01 -4.27
C LYS A 145 7.97 -1.09 -3.56
N PRO A 146 7.54 -0.88 -2.31
CA PRO A 146 6.68 -1.81 -1.60
C PRO A 146 5.36 -2.04 -2.33
N VAL A 147 4.91 -3.29 -2.32
CA VAL A 147 3.59 -3.70 -2.80
C VAL A 147 2.78 -4.20 -1.62
N LEU A 148 1.65 -3.56 -1.37
CA LEU A 148 0.71 -3.89 -0.31
C LEU A 148 -0.56 -4.44 -0.93
N MET A 149 -1.14 -5.48 -0.36
CA MET A 149 -2.30 -6.14 -0.96
C MET A 149 -3.34 -6.53 0.08
N VAL A 150 -4.60 -6.25 -0.23
CA VAL A 150 -5.77 -6.88 0.39
C VAL A 150 -6.38 -7.85 -0.62
N LYS A 151 -6.54 -9.12 -0.21
CA LYS A 151 -7.09 -10.18 -1.05
C LYS A 151 -8.49 -10.56 -0.58
N ALA A 152 -9.47 -10.44 -1.45
CA ALA A 152 -10.81 -10.97 -1.21
C ALA A 152 -10.91 -12.46 -1.57
N GLY A 153 -11.89 -13.14 -0.99
CA GLY A 153 -12.12 -14.56 -1.27
C GLY A 153 -11.08 -15.50 -0.66
N THR A 154 -10.57 -15.17 0.52
CA THR A 154 -9.57 -15.96 1.26
C THR A 154 -10.19 -17.15 2.01
N THR A 155 -11.49 -17.10 2.28
CA THR A 155 -12.26 -18.19 2.90
C THR A 155 -13.13 -18.90 1.86
N GLU A 156 -13.62 -20.10 2.16
CA GLU A 156 -14.54 -20.83 1.29
C GLU A 156 -15.82 -20.02 0.98
N VAL A 157 -16.34 -19.30 1.97
CA VAL A 157 -17.50 -18.44 1.81
C VAL A 157 -17.19 -17.27 0.91
N GLY A 158 -16.10 -16.54 1.20
CA GLY A 158 -15.64 -15.43 0.39
C GLY A 158 -15.29 -15.85 -1.05
N ALA A 159 -14.66 -17.01 -1.22
CA ALA A 159 -14.32 -17.55 -2.54
C ALA A 159 -15.56 -17.89 -3.39
N ARG A 160 -16.68 -18.28 -2.78
CA ARG A 160 -17.96 -18.44 -3.50
C ARG A 160 -18.49 -17.11 -4.00
N VAL A 161 -18.42 -16.07 -3.17
CA VAL A 161 -18.87 -14.73 -3.54
C VAL A 161 -18.01 -14.14 -4.66
N THR A 162 -16.68 -14.25 -4.54
CA THR A 162 -15.78 -13.71 -5.56
C THR A 162 -15.87 -14.45 -6.89
N ARG A 163 -16.10 -15.77 -6.90
CA ARG A 163 -16.30 -16.55 -8.13
C ARG A 163 -17.55 -16.13 -8.93
N SER A 164 -18.60 -15.67 -8.25
CA SER A 164 -19.77 -15.14 -8.94
C SER A 164 -19.54 -13.77 -9.57
N HIS A 165 -18.46 -13.08 -9.20
CA HIS A 165 -18.10 -11.76 -9.70
C HIS A 165 -16.91 -11.76 -10.67
N THR A 166 -16.05 -12.78 -10.61
CA THR A 166 -14.86 -12.84 -11.45
C THR A 166 -14.64 -14.28 -11.97
N ALA A 167 -14.31 -14.42 -13.25
CA ALA A 167 -13.95 -15.71 -13.88
C ALA A 167 -12.55 -16.22 -13.45
N SER A 168 -11.99 -15.75 -12.33
CA SER A 168 -10.61 -16.03 -11.97
C SER A 168 -10.48 -17.23 -11.02
N LEU A 169 -9.36 -17.97 -11.15
CA LEU A 169 -9.00 -19.12 -10.32
C LEU A 169 -8.73 -18.66 -8.87
N ALA A 170 -9.47 -19.21 -7.91
CA ALA A 170 -9.18 -19.06 -6.50
C ALA A 170 -7.89 -19.83 -6.16
N SER A 171 -6.81 -19.11 -5.88
CA SER A 171 -5.60 -19.71 -5.30
C SER A 171 -5.90 -20.15 -3.86
N THR A 172 -5.28 -21.25 -3.42
CA THR A 172 -5.35 -21.60 -2.00
C THR A 172 -4.66 -20.50 -1.19
N GLN A 173 -5.31 -20.01 -0.13
CA GLN A 173 -4.81 -18.90 0.70
C GLN A 173 -3.36 -19.13 1.15
N ARG A 174 -3.01 -20.35 1.57
CA ARG A 174 -1.65 -20.72 1.99
C ARG A 174 -0.58 -20.51 0.92
N VAL A 175 -0.90 -20.81 -0.36
CA VAL A 175 0.03 -20.58 -1.47
C VAL A 175 0.24 -19.10 -1.69
N LEU A 176 -0.84 -18.31 -1.65
CA LEU A 176 -0.74 -16.87 -1.78
C LEU A 176 0.11 -16.26 -0.66
N GLU A 177 -0.13 -16.65 0.60
CA GLU A 177 0.65 -16.18 1.75
C GLU A 177 2.14 -16.53 1.62
N ALA A 178 2.44 -17.75 1.16
CA ALA A 178 3.83 -18.16 0.93
C ALA A 178 4.49 -17.32 -0.15
N VAL A 179 3.83 -17.11 -1.29
CA VAL A 179 4.31 -16.25 -2.38
C VAL A 179 4.48 -14.80 -1.91
N CYS A 180 3.50 -14.23 -1.23
CA CYS A 180 3.60 -12.87 -0.72
C CYS A 180 4.80 -12.71 0.21
N ARG A 181 5.02 -13.66 1.12
CA ARG A 181 6.16 -13.64 2.04
C ARG A 181 7.50 -13.74 1.32
N GLU A 182 7.61 -14.63 0.35
CA GLU A 182 8.84 -14.83 -0.44
C GLU A 182 9.17 -13.60 -1.30
N GLU A 183 8.15 -13.03 -1.92
CA GLU A 183 8.32 -11.90 -2.84
C GLU A 183 8.31 -10.53 -2.15
N GLY A 184 8.05 -10.47 -0.83
CA GLY A 184 8.01 -9.23 -0.06
C GLY A 184 6.74 -8.40 -0.31
N VAL A 185 5.64 -9.04 -0.70
CA VAL A 185 4.32 -8.41 -0.78
C VAL A 185 3.69 -8.41 0.61
N LEU A 186 3.31 -7.24 1.08
CA LEU A 186 2.63 -7.10 2.38
C LEU A 186 1.14 -7.41 2.22
N LEU A 187 0.75 -8.59 2.69
CA LEU A 187 -0.66 -8.99 2.71
C LEU A 187 -1.32 -8.44 3.97
N LEU A 188 -2.35 -7.62 3.80
CA LEU A 188 -3.08 -6.93 4.86
C LEU A 188 -4.51 -7.47 4.95
N ASP A 189 -5.09 -7.41 6.16
CA ASP A 189 -6.42 -7.93 6.43
C ASP A 189 -7.55 -6.98 6.01
N ASP A 190 -7.26 -5.68 5.96
CA ASP A 190 -8.24 -4.66 5.64
C ASP A 190 -7.66 -3.46 4.85
N MET A 191 -8.56 -2.71 4.21
CA MET A 191 -8.22 -1.57 3.36
C MET A 191 -7.64 -0.40 4.15
N ARG A 192 -8.09 -0.19 5.40
CA ARG A 192 -7.61 0.90 6.24
C ARG A 192 -6.17 0.68 6.67
N GLY A 193 -5.86 -0.52 7.17
CA GLY A 193 -4.49 -0.91 7.52
C GLY A 193 -3.55 -0.82 6.32
N MET A 194 -4.03 -1.23 5.12
CA MET A 194 -3.28 -1.10 3.88
C MET A 194 -2.96 0.36 3.57
N MET A 195 -3.92 1.27 3.65
CA MET A 195 -3.69 2.68 3.33
C MET A 195 -2.81 3.38 4.36
N GLN A 196 -2.98 3.10 5.65
CA GLN A 196 -2.10 3.61 6.71
C GLN A 196 -0.64 3.16 6.51
N SER A 197 -0.44 1.88 6.19
CA SER A 197 0.90 1.35 5.88
C SER A 197 1.48 1.99 4.61
N ALA A 198 0.66 2.17 3.57
CA ALA A 198 1.09 2.82 2.34
C ALA A 198 1.54 4.27 2.58
N GLU A 199 0.87 5.01 3.46
CA GLU A 199 1.28 6.36 3.84
C GLU A 199 2.64 6.40 4.52
N VAL A 200 2.89 5.48 5.44
CA VAL A 200 4.18 5.33 6.11
C VAL A 200 5.28 5.10 5.07
N PHE A 201 5.11 4.11 4.19
CA PHE A 201 6.09 3.83 3.14
C PHE A 201 6.26 4.97 2.13
N ALA A 202 5.16 5.65 1.76
CA ALA A 202 5.23 6.79 0.85
C ALA A 202 6.01 7.96 1.43
N ARG A 203 5.92 8.17 2.74
CA ARG A 203 6.58 9.27 3.46
C ARG A 203 8.02 8.93 3.82
N PHE A 204 8.27 7.76 4.40
CA PHE A 204 9.54 7.40 5.02
C PHE A 204 10.37 6.38 4.23
N GLY A 205 9.77 5.70 3.27
CA GLY A 205 10.43 4.63 2.52
C GLY A 205 10.40 3.28 3.25
N VAL A 206 11.21 2.36 2.76
CA VAL A 206 11.41 1.04 3.38
C VAL A 206 12.53 1.19 4.41
N PRO A 207 12.33 0.74 5.67
CA PRO A 207 13.38 0.74 6.69
C PRO A 207 14.63 -0.01 6.21
N ALA A 208 15.81 0.47 6.59
CA ALA A 208 17.08 -0.15 6.20
C ALA A 208 17.44 -1.37 7.06
N GLY A 209 16.83 -1.50 8.24
CA GLY A 209 17.08 -2.58 9.19
C GLY A 209 15.89 -2.83 10.11
N ASP A 210 16.15 -3.52 11.22
CA ASP A 210 15.15 -3.96 12.20
C ASP A 210 15.31 -3.31 13.59
N GLY A 211 16.29 -2.42 13.75
CA GLY A 211 16.53 -1.71 14.99
C GLY A 211 15.58 -0.54 15.17
N ILE A 212 14.70 -0.62 16.16
CA ILE A 212 13.66 0.37 16.39
C ILE A 212 13.99 1.20 17.63
N CYS A 213 13.91 2.53 17.52
CA CYS A 213 13.92 3.43 18.66
C CYS A 213 12.47 3.81 19.02
N VAL A 214 12.13 3.64 20.27
CA VAL A 214 10.86 4.11 20.84
C VAL A 214 11.14 5.31 21.72
N ILE A 215 10.49 6.43 21.42
CA ILE A 215 10.55 7.65 22.24
C ILE A 215 9.16 7.92 22.78
N SER A 216 9.01 8.05 24.08
CA SER A 216 7.70 8.19 24.71
C SER A 216 7.75 9.14 25.91
N GLY A 217 6.74 9.99 26.06
CA GLY A 217 6.50 10.77 27.27
C GLY A 217 5.82 9.97 28.40
N SER A 218 5.62 8.67 28.18
CA SER A 218 5.00 7.77 29.16
C SER A 218 5.75 6.44 29.17
N GLY A 219 6.37 6.10 30.29
CA GLY A 219 7.07 4.83 30.48
C GLY A 219 6.16 3.62 30.21
N GLY A 220 4.88 3.67 30.63
CA GLY A 220 3.90 2.62 30.36
C GLY A 220 3.60 2.44 28.86
N ALA A 221 3.49 3.54 28.09
CA ALA A 221 3.30 3.47 26.65
C ALA A 221 4.57 2.91 25.95
N GLY A 222 5.75 3.32 26.42
CA GLY A 222 7.02 2.78 25.94
C GLY A 222 7.12 1.27 26.15
N ALA A 223 6.77 0.78 27.33
CA ALA A 223 6.76 -0.65 27.65
C ALA A 223 5.80 -1.45 26.76
N LEU A 224 4.57 -0.95 26.57
CA LEU A 224 3.59 -1.58 25.66
C LEU A 224 4.08 -1.62 24.21
N CYS A 225 4.74 -0.56 23.74
CA CYS A 225 5.37 -0.56 22.42
C CYS A 225 6.47 -1.63 22.32
N ALA A 226 7.36 -1.72 23.32
CA ALA A 226 8.42 -2.72 23.37
C ALA A 226 7.88 -4.15 23.31
N ASP A 227 6.84 -4.45 24.08
CA ASP A 227 6.17 -5.75 24.07
C ASP A 227 5.62 -6.08 22.67
N ARG A 228 4.93 -5.13 22.02
CA ARG A 228 4.37 -5.32 20.69
C ARG A 228 5.41 -5.50 19.59
N LEU A 229 6.55 -4.85 19.72
CA LEU A 229 7.68 -5.03 18.81
C LEU A 229 8.28 -6.45 18.97
N ALA A 230 8.53 -6.85 20.21
CA ALA A 230 9.06 -8.18 20.51
C ALA A 230 8.14 -9.32 20.03
N GLU A 231 6.82 -9.20 20.24
CA GLU A 231 5.82 -10.16 19.73
C GLU A 231 5.87 -10.32 18.19
N ARG A 232 6.35 -9.32 17.48
CA ARG A 232 6.52 -9.34 16.01
C ARG A 232 7.91 -9.69 15.54
N GLY A 233 8.81 -10.07 16.45
CA GLY A 233 10.19 -10.39 16.14
C GLY A 233 11.04 -9.16 15.75
N LEU A 234 10.58 -7.96 16.10
CA LEU A 234 11.33 -6.72 15.95
C LEU A 234 12.14 -6.46 17.23
N ARG A 235 13.26 -5.76 17.11
CA ARG A 235 14.10 -5.46 18.25
C ARG A 235 14.19 -3.96 18.54
N LEU A 236 14.38 -3.64 19.79
CA LEU A 236 14.80 -2.29 20.18
C LEU A 236 16.29 -2.10 19.83
N ALA A 237 16.60 -0.98 19.19
CA ALA A 237 17.98 -0.60 18.89
C ALA A 237 18.79 -0.40 20.19
N SER A 238 20.06 -0.77 20.14
CA SER A 238 21.01 -0.54 21.23
C SER A 238 21.84 0.69 20.92
N PHE A 239 21.57 1.80 21.60
CA PHE A 239 22.32 3.03 21.35
C PHE A 239 23.83 2.86 21.54
N SER A 240 24.58 3.38 20.59
CA SER A 240 26.03 3.47 20.62
C SER A 240 26.52 4.32 21.81
N ALA A 241 27.79 4.20 22.18
CA ALA A 241 28.36 5.02 23.24
C ALA A 241 28.30 6.53 22.92
N ASP A 242 28.57 6.89 21.67
CA ASP A 242 28.48 8.28 21.17
C ASP A 242 27.03 8.85 21.26
N THR A 243 26.06 8.03 20.87
CA THR A 243 24.63 8.41 21.00
C THR A 243 24.23 8.60 22.46
N ARG A 244 24.65 7.69 23.34
CA ARG A 244 24.37 7.82 24.79
C ARG A 244 24.98 9.07 25.38
N GLU A 245 26.25 9.35 25.10
CA GLU A 245 26.93 10.57 25.57
C GLU A 245 26.20 11.85 25.14
N LYS A 246 25.72 11.89 23.90
CA LYS A 246 24.91 13.01 23.41
C LYS A 246 23.55 13.11 24.10
N LEU A 247 22.90 11.98 24.32
CA LEU A 247 21.58 11.94 25.00
C LEU A 247 21.71 12.33 26.49
N GLU A 248 22.83 12.04 27.17
CA GLU A 248 23.09 12.44 28.56
C GLU A 248 23.07 13.97 28.76
N THR A 249 23.27 14.74 27.69
CA THR A 249 23.17 16.20 27.75
C THR A 249 21.72 16.69 27.85
N LEU A 250 20.74 15.84 27.51
CA LEU A 250 19.32 16.17 27.42
C LEU A 250 18.45 15.39 28.42
N PHE A 251 18.91 14.21 28.84
CA PHE A 251 18.12 13.25 29.63
C PHE A 251 18.86 12.82 30.89
N GLU A 252 18.10 12.48 31.93
CA GLU A 252 18.67 11.87 33.13
C GLU A 252 19.12 10.43 32.84
N PRO A 253 20.12 9.90 33.57
CA PRO A 253 20.65 8.55 33.36
C PRO A 253 19.58 7.44 33.35
N SER A 254 18.53 7.59 34.14
CA SER A 254 17.42 6.63 34.21
C SER A 254 16.52 6.64 32.96
N GLN A 255 16.64 7.63 32.08
CA GLN A 255 15.84 7.82 30.88
C GLN A 255 16.55 7.38 29.60
N LEU A 256 17.84 7.04 29.67
CA LEU A 256 18.73 6.78 28.53
C LEU A 256 18.57 5.38 27.90
N GLY A 257 17.54 4.65 28.28
CA GLY A 257 17.23 3.37 27.68
C GLY A 257 16.54 3.48 26.33
N ASN A 258 16.30 2.35 25.69
CA ASN A 258 15.32 2.23 24.61
C ASN A 258 14.23 1.26 25.10
N PRO A 259 13.01 1.71 25.33
CA PRO A 259 12.42 3.04 25.04
C PRO A 259 13.14 4.20 25.74
N LEU A 260 13.33 5.30 24.98
CA LEU A 260 13.80 6.57 25.53
C LEU A 260 12.63 7.26 26.25
N ASP A 261 12.68 7.32 27.58
CA ASP A 261 11.59 7.87 28.39
C ASP A 261 11.79 9.39 28.57
N MET A 262 10.97 10.18 27.90
CA MET A 262 11.01 11.63 28.08
C MET A 262 10.46 12.07 29.45
N GLY A 263 9.82 11.18 30.21
CA GLY A 263 9.31 11.41 31.55
C GLY A 263 8.38 12.61 31.69
N ALA A 264 8.10 12.99 32.93
CA ALA A 264 7.43 14.26 33.23
C ALA A 264 8.46 15.39 33.15
N LEU A 265 8.85 15.77 31.94
CA LEU A 265 9.76 16.89 31.72
C LEU A 265 9.13 18.18 32.23
N ARG A 266 9.80 18.83 33.19
CA ARG A 266 9.39 20.14 33.67
C ARG A 266 9.49 21.17 32.54
N GLU A 267 8.54 22.07 32.46
CA GLU A 267 8.17 23.06 31.43
C GLU A 267 9.22 23.63 30.45
N LYS A 268 10.51 23.54 30.74
CA LYS A 268 11.56 24.19 29.93
C LYS A 268 12.05 23.38 28.71
N SER A 269 11.58 22.17 28.52
CA SER A 269 12.36 21.28 27.67
C SER A 269 11.58 20.40 26.68
N PHE A 270 10.25 20.40 26.66
CA PHE A 270 9.51 19.45 25.82
C PHE A 270 9.87 19.58 24.32
N THR A 271 9.94 20.82 23.81
CA THR A 271 10.32 21.08 22.41
C THR A 271 11.82 20.83 22.20
N HIS A 272 12.65 21.33 23.09
CA HIS A 272 14.11 21.27 22.94
C HIS A 272 14.65 19.82 23.12
N VAL A 273 14.11 19.10 24.08
CA VAL A 273 14.49 17.70 24.35
C VAL A 273 13.83 16.77 23.32
N GLY A 274 12.59 17.05 22.92
CA GLY A 274 11.91 16.29 21.88
C GLY A 274 12.67 16.38 20.57
N ASP A 275 12.90 17.55 20.04
CA ASP A 275 13.59 17.76 18.77
C ASP A 275 15.05 17.29 18.81
N GLY A 276 15.79 17.62 19.87
CA GLY A 276 17.18 17.20 20.04
C GLY A 276 17.32 15.67 20.26
N GLY A 277 16.51 15.12 21.15
CA GLY A 277 16.50 13.69 21.44
C GLY A 277 16.16 12.83 20.22
N PHE A 278 15.16 13.26 19.43
CA PHE A 278 14.80 12.62 18.16
C PHE A 278 15.97 12.62 17.18
N ALA A 279 16.57 13.77 16.95
CA ALA A 279 17.67 13.89 15.99
C ALA A 279 18.87 13.03 16.38
N ILE A 280 19.23 13.00 17.67
CA ILE A 280 20.34 12.20 18.19
C ILE A 280 20.02 10.71 18.08
N ALA A 281 18.83 10.27 18.51
CA ALA A 281 18.46 8.87 18.48
C ALA A 281 18.30 8.34 17.03
N ALA A 282 17.71 9.15 16.14
CA ALA A 282 17.56 8.78 14.72
C ALA A 282 18.90 8.71 13.97
N ALA A 283 19.94 9.36 14.46
CA ALA A 283 21.29 9.29 13.87
C ALA A 283 22.12 8.11 14.37
N ASP A 284 21.61 7.31 15.31
CA ASP A 284 22.30 6.13 15.81
C ASP A 284 22.40 5.05 14.72
N PRO A 285 23.58 4.43 14.50
CA PRO A 285 23.76 3.46 13.43
C PRO A 285 22.91 2.17 13.59
N ASP A 286 22.41 1.86 14.78
CA ASP A 286 21.56 0.70 15.04
C ASP A 286 20.05 1.02 14.87
N VAL A 287 19.68 2.29 14.70
CA VAL A 287 18.31 2.73 14.43
C VAL A 287 18.07 2.79 12.91
N SER A 288 16.92 2.24 12.46
CA SER A 288 16.65 2.00 11.04
C SER A 288 15.37 2.67 10.58
#